data_823a5502e8ccc914c0042b8a89047b19
#
_entry.id   823a5502e8ccc914c0042b8a89047b19
#
_cell.length_a   1.000
_cell.length_b   1.000
_cell.length_c   1.000
_cell.angle_alpha   90.00
_cell.angle_beta   90.00
_cell.angle_gamma   90.00
#
_symmetry.space_group_name_H-M   'P 1'
#
loop_
_entity.id
_entity.type
_entity.pdbx_description
1 polymer ?
#
loop_
_entity_poly.entity_id
_entity_poly.type
_entity_poly.pdbx_seq_one_letter_code
_entity_poly.pdbx_strand_id
1 'polypeptide(L)'
;MKISFLSTAAAAVLCTAVSVSAEATLKIGDAAPALKTGKWVQGEPVKGFEKDTVYVVEFWATWCGPCRATIPHLDELHEEWKEKGVVFIGQDCWEREEDKVEPFVKEMGEKMSYRVALDDKSEVEKGHMAVNWMQAAGQNGIPSAFVVGKDGKIAWIGHPAGLKSETLGEIVTGTFDVAKYQAEKAKEDEGRSRMQKHMTAINEAARAKDWDKVTTELDAMEKEDPAMAERLMGMRLQVAVDKGDAEAALKHAGKLADSPMGKNGQYLASVARQLIGMKDAPKEVVTKASELVDQAMELTKGEDAMTLEAAARVKFVSGSKDEAVVLAEKALDKAPEQVKPVMERTLNALKEGKLPSLR
;
A
#
# COMPACT_ATOMS: atom_id res chain seq x y z
N MET A 1 10.12 16.62 -71.85
CA MET A 1 10.00 17.49 -70.68
C MET A 1 9.93 16.60 -69.44
N LYS A 2 11.07 16.39 -68.76
CA LYS A 2 11.16 15.51 -67.59
C LYS A 2 10.98 16.33 -66.32
N ILE A 3 9.95 16.07 -65.58
CA ILE A 3 9.68 16.69 -64.26
C ILE A 3 10.22 15.75 -63.19
N SER A 4 11.27 16.20 -62.49
CA SER A 4 11.88 15.53 -61.35
C SER A 4 11.12 15.89 -60.09
N PHE A 5 10.58 14.88 -59.36
CA PHE A 5 10.04 15.06 -58.00
C PHE A 5 11.17 14.92 -56.96
N LEU A 6 11.50 16.04 -56.31
CA LEU A 6 12.31 15.99 -55.09
C LEU A 6 11.43 15.57 -53.92
N SER A 7 11.83 14.43 -53.32
CA SER A 7 11.21 13.94 -52.06
C SER A 7 11.98 14.53 -50.89
N THR A 8 11.34 15.47 -50.14
CA THR A 8 11.88 15.99 -48.89
C THR A 8 11.48 15.06 -47.74
N ALA A 9 12.47 14.30 -47.23
CA ALA A 9 12.30 13.53 -46.00
C ALA A 9 12.38 14.48 -44.80
N ALA A 10 11.27 14.66 -44.11
CA ALA A 10 11.21 15.38 -42.84
C ALA A 10 11.67 14.40 -41.72
N ALA A 11 12.84 14.64 -41.16
CA ALA A 11 13.32 13.94 -39.98
C ALA A 11 12.58 14.49 -38.74
N ALA A 12 11.69 13.67 -38.19
CA ALA A 12 11.06 13.95 -36.90
C ALA A 12 12.09 13.70 -35.77
N VAL A 13 12.60 14.76 -35.18
CA VAL A 13 13.41 14.67 -33.95
C VAL A 13 12.47 14.38 -32.79
N LEU A 14 12.49 13.13 -32.32
CA LEU A 14 11.85 12.75 -31.06
C LEU A 14 12.67 13.35 -29.92
N CYS A 15 12.25 14.50 -29.38
CA CYS A 15 12.73 15.01 -28.09
C CYS A 15 12.15 14.10 -26.98
N THR A 16 12.94 13.11 -26.55
CA THR A 16 12.67 12.42 -25.28
C THR A 16 12.97 13.41 -24.15
N ALA A 17 11.93 13.95 -23.55
CA ALA A 17 12.04 14.72 -22.32
C ALA A 17 12.50 13.77 -21.22
N VAL A 18 13.79 13.77 -20.92
CA VAL A 18 14.35 13.15 -19.72
C VAL A 18 13.86 14.04 -18.58
N SER A 19 12.88 13.54 -17.81
CA SER A 19 12.49 14.16 -16.54
C SER A 19 13.66 14.00 -15.58
N VAL A 20 14.52 15.00 -15.50
CA VAL A 20 15.51 15.13 -14.45
C VAL A 20 14.73 15.41 -13.17
N SER A 21 14.57 14.40 -12.32
CA SER A 21 14.13 14.62 -10.95
C SER A 21 15.18 15.53 -10.30
N ALA A 22 14.78 16.73 -9.89
CA ALA A 22 15.69 17.61 -9.16
C ALA A 22 16.18 16.89 -7.92
N GLU A 23 17.50 16.86 -7.74
CA GLU A 23 18.12 16.23 -6.56
C GLU A 23 17.67 16.98 -5.30
N ALA A 24 17.31 16.24 -4.23
CA ALA A 24 16.89 16.84 -2.98
C ALA A 24 18.00 17.71 -2.40
N THR A 25 17.68 18.96 -2.11
CA THR A 25 18.63 19.95 -1.58
C THR A 25 18.61 20.03 -0.06
N LEU A 26 17.58 19.49 0.62
CA LEU A 26 17.44 19.42 2.06
C LEU A 26 17.54 17.96 2.52
N LYS A 27 18.46 17.68 3.45
CA LYS A 27 18.76 16.31 3.93
C LYS A 27 18.85 16.29 5.46
N ILE A 28 18.80 15.10 6.02
CA ILE A 28 19.09 14.89 7.45
C ILE A 28 20.53 15.36 7.73
N GLY A 29 20.69 16.17 8.77
CA GLY A 29 21.94 16.83 9.15
C GLY A 29 22.06 18.29 8.69
N ASP A 30 21.22 18.72 7.74
CA ASP A 30 21.18 20.12 7.30
C ASP A 30 20.45 20.99 8.32
N ALA A 31 20.74 22.29 8.32
CA ALA A 31 19.97 23.25 9.10
C ALA A 31 18.51 23.25 8.66
N ALA A 32 17.59 23.20 9.61
CA ALA A 32 16.17 23.27 9.31
C ALA A 32 15.82 24.62 8.67
N PRO A 33 15.03 24.65 7.59
CA PRO A 33 14.54 25.91 7.02
C PRO A 33 13.68 26.67 8.03
N ALA A 34 13.56 27.98 7.87
CA ALA A 34 12.71 28.80 8.73
C ALA A 34 11.23 28.33 8.67
N LEU A 35 10.54 28.45 9.79
CA LEU A 35 9.09 28.28 9.87
C LEU A 35 8.39 29.50 9.28
N LYS A 36 8.04 29.46 7.99
CA LYS A 36 7.23 30.49 7.33
C LYS A 36 5.79 29.99 7.20
N THR A 37 5.09 30.01 8.33
CA THR A 37 3.70 29.58 8.45
C THR A 37 2.74 30.74 8.20
N GLY A 38 1.53 30.45 7.71
CA GLY A 38 0.43 31.39 7.65
C GLY A 38 -0.32 31.50 8.99
N LYS A 39 -1.66 31.49 8.93
CA LYS A 39 -2.52 31.53 10.11
C LYS A 39 -2.32 30.29 10.99
N TRP A 40 -2.14 30.48 12.28
CA TRP A 40 -2.25 29.40 13.27
C TRP A 40 -3.73 29.19 13.62
N VAL A 41 -4.20 27.97 13.39
CA VAL A 41 -5.60 27.61 13.64
C VAL A 41 -5.79 26.93 15.00
N GLN A 42 -4.69 26.42 15.58
CA GLN A 42 -4.69 25.82 16.91
C GLN A 42 -3.33 26.01 17.61
N GLY A 43 -3.35 26.26 18.91
CA GLY A 43 -2.19 26.43 19.78
C GLY A 43 -1.45 27.75 19.56
N GLU A 44 -0.44 27.99 20.42
CA GLU A 44 0.36 29.21 20.37
C GLU A 44 1.34 29.19 19.18
N PRO A 45 1.48 30.30 18.45
CA PRO A 45 2.39 30.42 17.33
C PRO A 45 3.85 30.15 17.70
N VAL A 46 4.53 29.34 16.86
CA VAL A 46 5.98 29.12 16.96
C VAL A 46 6.67 30.08 16.00
N LYS A 47 7.50 30.99 16.53
CA LYS A 47 8.18 32.01 15.74
C LYS A 47 9.50 31.54 15.13
N GLY A 48 10.01 30.41 15.58
CA GLY A 48 11.26 29.81 15.13
C GLY A 48 11.69 28.69 16.06
N PHE A 49 12.82 28.06 15.75
CA PHE A 49 13.38 26.97 16.55
C PHE A 49 14.15 27.54 17.75
N GLU A 50 13.68 27.23 18.94
CA GLU A 50 14.35 27.60 20.18
C GLU A 50 15.46 26.60 20.49
N LYS A 51 16.54 27.10 21.08
CA LYS A 51 17.63 26.25 21.52
C LYS A 51 17.15 25.25 22.57
N ASP A 52 17.72 24.05 22.54
CA ASP A 52 17.41 22.95 23.46
C ASP A 52 16.01 22.39 23.36
N THR A 53 15.24 22.77 22.32
CA THR A 53 13.88 22.28 22.01
C THR A 53 13.92 21.42 20.74
N VAL A 54 13.21 20.29 20.77
CA VAL A 54 13.01 19.42 19.60
C VAL A 54 11.64 19.75 18.97
N TYR A 55 11.58 19.79 17.65
CA TYR A 55 10.35 20.08 16.94
C TYR A 55 10.00 18.93 16.01
N VAL A 56 8.74 18.51 16.01
CA VAL A 56 8.15 17.60 15.03
C VAL A 56 7.23 18.41 14.14
N VAL A 57 7.55 18.51 12.86
CA VAL A 57 6.76 19.23 11.85
C VAL A 57 6.16 18.21 10.91
N GLU A 58 4.86 17.96 11.03
CA GLU A 58 4.10 17.08 10.15
C GLU A 58 3.43 17.88 9.04
N PHE A 59 3.53 17.39 7.81
CA PHE A 59 2.86 17.95 6.63
C PHE A 59 1.64 17.10 6.28
N TRP A 60 0.46 17.74 6.25
CA TRP A 60 -0.83 17.07 6.08
C TRP A 60 -1.84 17.95 5.32
N ALA A 61 -3.03 17.42 5.02
CA ALA A 61 -4.17 18.17 4.50
C ALA A 61 -5.50 17.49 4.88
N THR A 62 -6.60 18.23 4.89
CA THR A 62 -7.93 17.71 5.24
C THR A 62 -8.42 16.61 4.32
N TRP A 63 -8.11 16.67 3.03
CA TRP A 63 -8.48 15.69 2.01
C TRP A 63 -7.60 14.42 2.01
N CYS A 64 -6.51 14.41 2.79
CA CYS A 64 -5.54 13.30 2.82
C CYS A 64 -6.01 12.19 3.77
N GLY A 65 -6.58 11.12 3.23
CA GLY A 65 -7.02 9.97 4.03
C GLY A 65 -5.89 9.32 4.87
N PRO A 66 -4.72 9.02 4.30
CA PRO A 66 -3.58 8.49 5.07
C PRO A 66 -3.11 9.44 6.19
N CYS A 67 -3.16 10.77 5.98
CA CYS A 67 -2.80 11.74 7.03
C CYS A 67 -3.76 11.62 8.23
N ARG A 68 -5.05 11.55 7.96
CA ARG A 68 -6.08 11.38 9.01
C ARG A 68 -5.88 10.12 9.85
N ALA A 69 -5.31 9.07 9.26
CA ALA A 69 -4.99 7.83 9.95
C ALA A 69 -3.75 7.94 10.85
N THR A 70 -2.82 8.88 10.57
CA THR A 70 -1.58 9.08 11.36
C THR A 70 -1.71 10.15 12.45
N ILE A 71 -2.67 11.07 12.34
CA ILE A 71 -2.90 12.14 13.33
C ILE A 71 -3.01 11.61 14.77
N PRO A 72 -3.82 10.56 15.08
CA PRO A 72 -3.91 10.07 16.46
C PRO A 72 -2.57 9.54 17.00
N HIS A 73 -1.76 8.88 16.18
CA HIS A 73 -0.44 8.41 16.57
C HIS A 73 0.50 9.58 16.91
N LEU A 74 0.46 10.66 16.13
CA LEU A 74 1.24 11.85 16.42
C LEU A 74 0.75 12.57 17.68
N ASP A 75 -0.55 12.52 17.94
CA ASP A 75 -1.11 13.09 19.17
C ASP A 75 -0.69 12.29 20.40
N GLU A 76 -0.67 10.97 20.33
CA GLU A 76 -0.09 10.10 21.38
C GLU A 76 1.37 10.47 21.69
N LEU A 77 2.18 10.65 20.64
CA LEU A 77 3.57 11.10 20.80
C LEU A 77 3.63 12.53 21.37
N HIS A 78 2.76 13.44 20.94
CA HIS A 78 2.68 14.80 21.48
C HIS A 78 2.40 14.76 22.99
N GLU A 79 1.37 14.03 23.40
CA GLU A 79 1.01 13.91 24.81
C GLU A 79 2.14 13.32 25.67
N GLU A 80 2.86 12.34 25.13
CA GLU A 80 4.00 11.74 25.82
C GLU A 80 5.20 12.70 25.96
N TRP A 81 5.43 13.57 24.95
CA TRP A 81 6.68 14.33 24.83
C TRP A 81 6.56 15.83 25.04
N LYS A 82 5.36 16.42 25.10
CA LYS A 82 5.13 17.88 25.26
C LYS A 82 5.79 18.46 26.50
N GLU A 83 5.77 17.73 27.62
CA GLU A 83 6.40 18.15 28.87
C GLU A 83 7.91 17.81 28.93
N LYS A 84 8.43 17.13 27.92
CA LYS A 84 9.85 16.72 27.82
C LYS A 84 10.64 17.57 26.80
N GLY A 85 10.08 18.73 26.40
CA GLY A 85 10.73 19.69 25.51
C GLY A 85 10.59 19.35 24.02
N VAL A 86 9.51 18.68 23.63
CA VAL A 86 9.18 18.44 22.21
C VAL A 86 7.93 19.21 21.81
N VAL A 87 8.03 19.98 20.75
CA VAL A 87 6.94 20.77 20.17
C VAL A 87 6.46 20.13 18.89
N PHE A 88 5.17 19.80 18.82
CA PHE A 88 4.55 19.25 17.62
C PHE A 88 3.79 20.33 16.85
N ILE A 89 3.94 20.34 15.53
CA ILE A 89 3.32 21.28 14.58
C ILE A 89 2.73 20.50 13.44
N GLY A 90 1.41 20.51 13.30
CA GLY A 90 0.71 20.06 12.09
C GLY A 90 0.71 21.21 11.08
N GLN A 91 1.59 21.13 10.11
CA GLN A 91 1.71 22.08 9.01
C GLN A 91 0.78 21.66 7.88
N ASP A 92 -0.36 22.32 7.74
CA ASP A 92 -1.21 22.13 6.59
C ASP A 92 -0.45 22.53 5.31
N CYS A 93 -0.48 21.67 4.30
CA CYS A 93 0.12 21.96 3.02
C CYS A 93 -0.67 21.32 1.87
N TRP A 94 -0.62 21.95 0.70
CA TRP A 94 -1.35 21.52 -0.50
C TRP A 94 -2.87 21.44 -0.30
N GLU A 95 -3.38 22.19 0.68
CA GLU A 95 -4.81 22.27 0.96
C GLU A 95 -5.57 22.90 -0.21
N ARG A 96 -6.75 22.32 -0.48
CA ARG A 96 -7.62 22.78 -1.57
C ARG A 96 -8.61 23.82 -1.08
N GLU A 97 -9.03 23.73 0.18
CA GLU A 97 -10.08 24.54 0.79
C GLU A 97 -9.65 24.89 2.23
N GLU A 98 -8.88 25.96 2.40
CA GLU A 98 -8.28 26.37 3.68
C GLU A 98 -9.33 26.66 4.78
N ASP A 99 -10.54 27.07 4.39
CA ASP A 99 -11.66 27.27 5.30
C ASP A 99 -12.17 26.00 5.96
N LYS A 100 -11.82 24.83 5.42
CA LYS A 100 -12.16 23.53 6.01
C LYS A 100 -11.18 23.09 7.10
N VAL A 101 -9.98 23.66 7.18
CA VAL A 101 -8.94 23.21 8.11
C VAL A 101 -9.36 23.44 9.57
N GLU A 102 -9.83 24.64 9.92
CA GLU A 102 -10.24 24.96 11.31
C GLU A 102 -11.44 24.12 11.78
N PRO A 103 -12.52 23.94 10.99
CA PRO A 103 -13.60 23.00 11.33
C PRO A 103 -13.12 21.56 11.52
N PHE A 104 -12.21 21.06 10.65
CA PHE A 104 -11.65 19.73 10.75
C PHE A 104 -10.85 19.54 12.04
N VAL A 105 -9.97 20.49 12.39
CA VAL A 105 -9.20 20.43 13.63
C VAL A 105 -10.12 20.41 14.86
N LYS A 106 -11.19 21.18 14.85
CA LYS A 106 -12.22 21.15 15.91
C LYS A 106 -12.93 19.79 16.00
N GLU A 107 -13.24 19.17 14.85
CA GLU A 107 -13.85 17.83 14.81
C GLU A 107 -12.91 16.75 15.37
N MET A 108 -11.61 16.85 15.08
CA MET A 108 -10.62 15.93 15.62
C MET A 108 -10.48 16.01 17.14
N GLY A 109 -10.64 17.20 17.72
CA GLY A 109 -10.64 17.43 19.18
C GLY A 109 -9.37 16.89 19.83
N GLU A 110 -9.54 16.05 20.85
CA GLU A 110 -8.45 15.46 21.63
C GLU A 110 -7.53 14.53 20.82
N LYS A 111 -7.90 14.14 19.59
CA LYS A 111 -7.07 13.31 18.71
C LYS A 111 -6.06 14.13 17.90
N MET A 112 -6.11 15.45 18.00
CA MET A 112 -5.20 16.38 17.33
C MET A 112 -5.01 17.61 18.24
N SER A 113 -4.40 17.41 19.40
CA SER A 113 -4.26 18.45 20.44
C SER A 113 -3.03 19.35 20.23
N TYR A 114 -2.13 18.97 19.34
CA TYR A 114 -0.90 19.72 19.03
C TYR A 114 -1.20 20.97 18.17
N ARG A 115 -0.19 21.83 18.00
CA ARG A 115 -0.29 23.08 17.24
C ARG A 115 -0.55 22.83 15.78
N VAL A 116 -1.41 23.66 15.15
CA VAL A 116 -1.72 23.57 13.72
C VAL A 116 -1.62 24.93 13.05
N ALA A 117 -0.89 24.98 11.92
CA ALA A 117 -0.74 26.17 11.11
C ALA A 117 -1.04 25.89 9.63
N LEU A 118 -1.56 26.90 8.94
CA LEU A 118 -1.67 26.93 7.50
C LEU A 118 -0.30 27.29 6.86
N ASP A 119 -0.11 26.94 5.59
CA ASP A 119 1.07 27.40 4.86
C ASP A 119 0.94 28.87 4.47
N ASP A 120 2.04 29.60 4.47
CA ASP A 120 2.11 30.97 3.96
C ASP A 120 2.22 30.95 2.44
N LYS A 121 1.15 31.40 1.76
CA LYS A 121 1.04 31.50 0.30
C LYS A 121 1.15 32.93 -0.21
N SER A 122 1.49 33.89 0.65
CA SER A 122 1.49 35.31 0.32
C SER A 122 2.45 35.68 -0.83
N GLU A 123 3.61 35.03 -0.88
CA GLU A 123 4.65 35.27 -1.90
C GLU A 123 4.92 34.03 -2.77
N VAL A 124 4.53 32.84 -2.29
CA VAL A 124 4.76 31.55 -2.95
C VAL A 124 3.44 30.80 -3.06
N GLU A 125 2.86 30.75 -4.24
CA GLU A 125 1.55 30.14 -4.50
C GLU A 125 1.42 28.70 -3.96
N LYS A 126 2.51 27.92 -4.05
CA LYS A 126 2.57 26.54 -3.53
C LYS A 126 2.73 26.47 -2.01
N GLY A 127 2.96 27.57 -1.33
CA GLY A 127 3.25 27.68 0.08
C GLY A 127 4.75 27.63 0.39
N HIS A 128 5.19 28.48 1.32
CA HIS A 128 6.59 28.55 1.73
C HIS A 128 7.08 27.26 2.38
N MET A 129 6.26 26.65 3.25
CA MET A 129 6.61 25.41 3.93
C MET A 129 6.65 24.24 2.94
N ALA A 130 5.69 24.15 2.06
CA ALA A 130 5.65 23.10 1.02
C ALA A 130 6.89 23.17 0.09
N VAL A 131 7.36 24.36 -0.27
CA VAL A 131 8.52 24.52 -1.16
C VAL A 131 9.82 24.28 -0.41
N ASN A 132 10.02 24.97 0.73
CA ASN A 132 11.31 24.97 1.41
C ASN A 132 11.59 23.70 2.22
N TRP A 133 10.55 22.96 2.59
CA TRP A 133 10.69 21.70 3.33
C TRP A 133 10.41 20.50 2.45
N MET A 134 9.17 20.36 1.98
CA MET A 134 8.72 19.18 1.25
C MET A 134 9.45 19.02 -0.09
N GLN A 135 9.36 20.02 -0.96
CA GLN A 135 10.03 19.97 -2.26
C GLN A 135 11.55 19.91 -2.13
N ALA A 136 12.13 20.74 -1.23
CA ALA A 136 13.57 20.76 -1.00
C ALA A 136 14.10 19.40 -0.51
N ALA A 137 13.33 18.67 0.30
CA ALA A 137 13.68 17.32 0.77
C ALA A 137 13.26 16.18 -0.18
N GLY A 138 12.75 16.51 -1.39
CA GLY A 138 12.26 15.50 -2.33
C GLY A 138 11.00 14.76 -1.86
N GLN A 139 10.27 15.31 -0.88
CA GLN A 139 9.02 14.74 -0.40
C GLN A 139 7.87 15.18 -1.31
N ASN A 140 7.37 14.26 -2.13
CA ASN A 140 6.35 14.53 -3.14
C ASN A 140 4.95 14.09 -2.73
N GLY A 141 4.77 13.71 -1.46
CA GLY A 141 3.48 13.21 -0.94
C GLY A 141 3.32 13.48 0.55
N ILE A 142 2.08 13.52 0.99
CA ILE A 142 1.68 13.60 2.39
C ILE A 142 0.98 12.29 2.81
N PRO A 143 1.08 11.90 4.10
CA PRO A 143 1.75 12.60 5.18
C PRO A 143 3.28 12.46 5.14
N SER A 144 3.99 13.50 5.59
CA SER A 144 5.44 13.49 5.76
C SER A 144 5.79 14.27 7.03
N ALA A 145 6.78 13.84 7.79
CA ALA A 145 7.19 14.53 9.01
C ALA A 145 8.69 14.73 9.05
N PHE A 146 9.09 15.82 9.69
CA PHE A 146 10.46 16.21 9.93
C PHE A 146 10.65 16.37 11.43
N VAL A 147 11.77 15.90 11.97
CA VAL A 147 12.16 16.19 13.34
C VAL A 147 13.38 17.09 13.30
N VAL A 148 13.27 18.24 13.94
CA VAL A 148 14.38 19.20 14.14
C VAL A 148 14.94 18.98 15.52
N GLY A 149 16.22 18.68 15.57
CA GLY A 149 16.96 18.47 16.82
C GLY A 149 17.25 19.78 17.58
N LYS A 150 17.76 19.65 18.79
CA LYS A 150 18.14 20.78 19.69
C LYS A 150 19.19 21.72 19.11
N ASP A 151 19.93 21.25 18.11
CA ASP A 151 20.93 22.02 17.37
C ASP A 151 20.37 22.79 16.17
N GLY A 152 19.03 22.71 15.96
CA GLY A 152 18.35 23.35 14.85
C GLY A 152 18.53 22.64 13.51
N LYS A 153 19.03 21.40 13.51
CA LYS A 153 19.21 20.59 12.30
C LYS A 153 18.12 19.56 12.16
N ILE A 154 17.86 19.16 10.91
CA ILE A 154 16.98 18.03 10.61
C ILE A 154 17.63 16.75 11.14
N ALA A 155 17.03 16.12 12.15
CA ALA A 155 17.49 14.86 12.72
C ALA A 155 16.82 13.65 12.02
N TRP A 156 15.57 13.82 11.55
CA TRP A 156 14.81 12.74 10.96
C TRP A 156 13.83 13.26 9.90
N ILE A 157 13.62 12.49 8.82
CA ILE A 157 12.59 12.72 7.78
C ILE A 157 11.94 11.39 7.46
N GLY A 158 10.60 11.34 7.45
CA GLY A 158 9.89 10.13 7.06
C GLY A 158 8.38 10.22 7.15
N HIS A 159 7.73 9.08 6.93
CA HIS A 159 6.29 8.96 7.10
C HIS A 159 5.96 8.95 8.61
N PRO A 160 4.98 9.76 9.10
CA PRO A 160 4.69 9.91 10.53
C PRO A 160 4.51 8.59 11.29
N ALA A 161 3.86 7.59 10.69
CA ALA A 161 3.70 6.28 11.34
C ALA A 161 5.03 5.54 11.60
N GLY A 162 6.14 5.97 10.99
CA GLY A 162 7.49 5.46 11.25
C GLY A 162 8.23 6.18 12.37
N LEU A 163 7.71 7.31 12.87
CA LEU A 163 8.29 8.02 14.01
C LEU A 163 7.87 7.32 15.30
N LYS A 164 8.84 6.80 16.03
CA LYS A 164 8.62 6.08 17.29
C LYS A 164 9.03 6.93 18.49
N SER A 165 8.44 6.63 19.66
CA SER A 165 8.80 7.30 20.91
C SER A 165 10.27 7.11 21.25
N GLU A 166 10.84 5.91 20.99
CA GLU A 166 12.26 5.64 21.20
C GLU A 166 13.15 6.55 20.35
N THR A 167 12.80 6.75 19.07
CA THR A 167 13.53 7.65 18.15
C THR A 167 13.50 9.10 18.66
N LEU A 168 12.34 9.57 19.12
CA LEU A 168 12.24 10.90 19.75
C LEU A 168 13.10 10.99 21.02
N GLY A 169 13.10 9.95 21.86
CA GLY A 169 13.92 9.85 23.04
C GLY A 169 15.41 9.97 22.74
N GLU A 170 15.89 9.27 21.73
CA GLU A 170 17.27 9.35 21.28
C GLU A 170 17.63 10.75 20.74
N ILE A 171 16.73 11.40 19.98
CA ILE A 171 16.94 12.76 19.48
C ILE A 171 16.97 13.77 20.65
N VAL A 172 16.04 13.67 21.59
CA VAL A 172 15.97 14.55 22.77
C VAL A 172 17.18 14.40 23.66
N THR A 173 17.69 13.18 23.81
CA THR A 173 18.92 12.92 24.63
C THR A 173 20.22 13.18 23.88
N GLY A 174 20.16 13.39 22.55
CA GLY A 174 21.34 13.59 21.70
C GLY A 174 22.12 12.30 21.43
N THR A 175 21.47 11.13 21.60
CA THR A 175 22.07 9.81 21.35
C THR A 175 21.66 9.22 20.00
N PHE A 176 20.81 9.92 19.25
CA PHE A 176 20.35 9.46 17.93
C PHE A 176 21.51 9.43 16.92
N ASP A 177 21.84 8.23 16.47
CA ASP A 177 22.87 8.02 15.45
C ASP A 177 22.31 8.21 14.05
N VAL A 178 22.42 9.42 13.53
CA VAL A 178 21.97 9.81 12.18
C VAL A 178 22.63 8.96 11.11
N ALA A 179 23.92 8.63 11.23
CA ALA A 179 24.63 7.86 10.20
C ALA A 179 24.11 6.42 10.14
N LYS A 180 23.90 5.80 11.30
CA LYS A 180 23.30 4.47 11.41
C LYS A 180 21.89 4.46 10.82
N TYR A 181 21.05 5.42 11.21
CA TYR A 181 19.68 5.54 10.70
C TYR A 181 19.65 5.70 9.17
N GLN A 182 20.49 6.58 8.61
CA GLN A 182 20.59 6.77 7.16
C GLN A 182 21.03 5.50 6.44
N ALA A 183 22.00 4.76 6.99
CA ALA A 183 22.46 3.50 6.41
C ALA A 183 21.37 2.41 6.42
N GLU A 184 20.60 2.31 7.51
CA GLU A 184 19.47 1.38 7.62
C GLU A 184 18.35 1.76 6.63
N LYS A 185 17.99 3.04 6.56
CA LYS A 185 16.98 3.55 5.61
C LYS A 185 17.41 3.33 4.17
N ALA A 186 18.66 3.55 3.82
CA ALA A 186 19.17 3.29 2.47
C ALA A 186 19.02 1.81 2.09
N LYS A 187 19.32 0.89 3.02
CA LYS A 187 19.12 -0.56 2.80
C LYS A 187 17.64 -0.92 2.59
N GLU A 188 16.75 -0.33 3.39
CA GLU A 188 15.29 -0.53 3.23
C GLU A 188 14.80 -0.01 1.88
N ASP A 189 15.24 1.18 1.48
CA ASP A 189 14.84 1.80 0.21
C ASP A 189 15.38 1.02 -1.00
N GLU A 190 16.61 0.51 -0.93
CA GLU A 190 17.16 -0.42 -1.92
C GLU A 190 16.35 -1.71 -2.00
N GLY A 191 16.03 -2.32 -0.85
CA GLY A 191 15.19 -3.51 -0.78
C GLY A 191 13.81 -3.28 -1.40
N ARG A 192 13.18 -2.16 -1.06
CA ARG A 192 11.90 -1.75 -1.64
C ARG A 192 11.99 -1.54 -3.16
N SER A 193 13.04 -0.88 -3.63
CA SER A 193 13.28 -0.65 -5.06
C SER A 193 13.48 -1.96 -5.82
N ARG A 194 14.25 -2.91 -5.27
CA ARG A 194 14.42 -4.26 -5.86
C ARG A 194 13.08 -5.00 -5.93
N MET A 195 12.34 -5.02 -4.82
CA MET A 195 11.01 -5.64 -4.76
C MET A 195 10.07 -5.06 -5.82
N GLN A 196 10.05 -3.74 -5.97
CA GLN A 196 9.22 -3.07 -6.98
C GLN A 196 9.62 -3.45 -8.40
N LYS A 197 10.91 -3.60 -8.68
CA LYS A 197 11.41 -4.07 -9.99
C LYS A 197 10.94 -5.48 -10.30
N HIS A 198 11.06 -6.42 -9.34
CA HIS A 198 10.55 -7.78 -9.50
C HIS A 198 9.04 -7.80 -9.75
N MET A 199 8.25 -7.05 -8.95
CA MET A 199 6.81 -6.98 -9.15
C MET A 199 6.42 -6.38 -10.50
N THR A 200 7.16 -5.38 -10.99
CA THR A 200 6.95 -4.82 -12.33
C THR A 200 7.21 -5.87 -13.41
N ALA A 201 8.36 -6.57 -13.33
CA ALA A 201 8.71 -7.64 -14.26
C ALA A 201 7.71 -8.80 -14.25
N ILE A 202 7.24 -9.20 -13.06
CA ILE A 202 6.17 -10.21 -12.89
C ILE A 202 4.89 -9.76 -13.58
N ASN A 203 4.45 -8.52 -13.37
CA ASN A 203 3.22 -8.00 -13.97
C ASN A 203 3.31 -7.92 -15.50
N GLU A 204 4.45 -7.51 -16.04
CA GLU A 204 4.70 -7.47 -17.49
C GLU A 204 4.71 -8.88 -18.09
N ALA A 205 5.44 -9.81 -17.47
CA ALA A 205 5.52 -11.20 -17.90
C ALA A 205 4.16 -11.91 -17.83
N ALA A 206 3.39 -11.69 -16.76
CA ALA A 206 2.03 -12.24 -16.60
C ALA A 206 1.06 -11.72 -17.68
N ARG A 207 1.14 -10.43 -18.04
CA ARG A 207 0.36 -9.86 -19.16
C ARG A 207 0.73 -10.50 -20.50
N ALA A 208 2.02 -10.79 -20.70
CA ALA A 208 2.54 -11.49 -21.87
C ALA A 208 2.29 -13.01 -21.83
N LYS A 209 1.78 -13.55 -20.70
CA LYS A 209 1.65 -14.99 -20.41
C LYS A 209 3.00 -15.75 -20.46
N ASP A 210 4.07 -15.05 -20.17
CA ASP A 210 5.42 -15.61 -20.01
C ASP A 210 5.60 -16.12 -18.58
N TRP A 211 5.02 -17.29 -18.32
CA TRP A 211 5.00 -17.87 -16.97
C TRP A 211 6.38 -18.34 -16.51
N ASP A 212 7.30 -18.64 -17.43
CA ASP A 212 8.67 -19.02 -17.09
C ASP A 212 9.42 -17.81 -16.55
N LYS A 213 9.24 -16.65 -17.15
CA LYS A 213 9.78 -15.39 -16.63
C LYS A 213 9.15 -15.03 -15.26
N VAL A 214 7.84 -15.20 -15.08
CA VAL A 214 7.19 -15.02 -13.77
C VAL A 214 7.85 -15.92 -12.71
N THR A 215 8.06 -17.22 -13.03
CA THR A 215 8.69 -18.16 -12.12
C THR A 215 10.12 -17.73 -11.76
N THR A 216 10.91 -17.30 -12.77
CA THR A 216 12.28 -16.81 -12.56
C THR A 216 12.33 -15.61 -11.60
N GLU A 217 11.42 -14.66 -11.75
CA GLU A 217 11.36 -13.50 -10.86
C GLU A 217 10.94 -13.90 -9.43
N LEU A 218 9.98 -14.83 -9.28
CA LEU A 218 9.59 -15.36 -7.97
C LEU A 218 10.75 -16.11 -7.28
N ASP A 219 11.55 -16.86 -8.04
CA ASP A 219 12.72 -17.57 -7.52
C ASP A 219 13.82 -16.57 -7.10
N ALA A 220 14.00 -15.48 -7.86
CA ALA A 220 14.93 -14.41 -7.50
C ALA A 220 14.53 -13.72 -6.19
N MET A 221 13.23 -13.39 -6.02
CA MET A 221 12.71 -12.81 -4.78
C MET A 221 12.90 -13.73 -3.57
N GLU A 222 12.62 -15.03 -3.72
CA GLU A 222 12.78 -16.00 -2.63
C GLU A 222 14.27 -16.21 -2.27
N LYS A 223 15.16 -16.15 -3.27
CA LYS A 223 16.62 -16.23 -3.07
C LYS A 223 17.17 -15.00 -2.34
N GLU A 224 16.66 -13.81 -2.65
CA GLU A 224 17.05 -12.57 -1.97
C GLU A 224 16.53 -12.50 -0.53
N ASP A 225 15.29 -12.93 -0.32
CA ASP A 225 14.66 -12.99 1.01
C ASP A 225 13.88 -14.30 1.19
N PRO A 226 14.51 -15.32 1.80
CA PRO A 226 13.85 -16.62 2.06
C PRO A 226 12.57 -16.51 2.90
N ALA A 227 12.40 -15.44 3.69
CA ALA A 227 11.17 -15.23 4.45
C ALA A 227 9.96 -14.92 3.53
N MET A 228 10.19 -14.56 2.29
CA MET A 228 9.14 -14.36 1.30
C MET A 228 8.51 -15.65 0.77
N ALA A 229 9.14 -16.82 0.97
CA ALA A 229 8.69 -18.11 0.40
C ALA A 229 7.20 -18.37 0.63
N GLU A 230 6.71 -18.17 1.85
CA GLU A 230 5.30 -18.37 2.19
C GLU A 230 4.39 -17.36 1.47
N ARG A 231 4.79 -16.08 1.41
CA ARG A 231 4.03 -15.01 0.73
C ARG A 231 3.95 -15.22 -0.77
N LEU A 232 5.00 -15.77 -1.38
CA LEU A 232 5.06 -16.03 -2.82
C LEU A 232 4.29 -17.29 -3.23
N MET A 233 3.94 -18.16 -2.30
CA MET A 233 3.33 -19.46 -2.59
C MET A 233 1.99 -19.34 -3.31
N GLY A 234 1.15 -18.35 -2.95
CA GLY A 234 -0.10 -18.07 -3.65
C GLY A 234 0.11 -17.65 -5.12
N MET A 235 1.16 -16.88 -5.39
CA MET A 235 1.52 -16.50 -6.77
C MET A 235 2.04 -17.71 -7.55
N ARG A 236 2.83 -18.59 -6.93
CA ARG A 236 3.29 -19.84 -7.54
C ARG A 236 2.13 -20.78 -7.87
N LEU A 237 1.13 -20.88 -7.00
CA LEU A 237 -0.10 -21.61 -7.30
C LEU A 237 -0.80 -21.01 -8.52
N GLN A 238 -0.96 -19.70 -8.58
CA GLN A 238 -1.59 -19.04 -9.74
C GLN A 238 -0.83 -19.31 -11.04
N VAL A 239 0.50 -19.22 -11.02
CA VAL A 239 1.35 -19.56 -12.17
C VAL A 239 1.14 -21.01 -12.63
N ALA A 240 1.12 -21.97 -11.70
CA ALA A 240 0.89 -23.38 -12.00
C ALA A 240 -0.50 -23.60 -12.63
N VAL A 241 -1.53 -22.95 -12.11
CA VAL A 241 -2.91 -22.99 -12.66
C VAL A 241 -2.95 -22.40 -14.08
N ASP A 242 -2.33 -21.25 -14.30
CA ASP A 242 -2.35 -20.57 -15.59
C ASP A 242 -1.51 -21.31 -16.66
N LYS A 243 -0.46 -22.05 -16.25
CA LYS A 243 0.30 -22.97 -17.11
C LYS A 243 -0.43 -24.28 -17.41
N GLY A 244 -1.44 -24.64 -16.62
CA GLY A 244 -2.07 -25.96 -16.68
C GLY A 244 -1.22 -27.06 -16.05
N ASP A 245 -0.25 -26.71 -15.18
CA ASP A 245 0.63 -27.63 -14.48
C ASP A 245 -0.09 -28.16 -13.21
N ALA A 246 -0.79 -29.27 -13.36
CA ALA A 246 -1.58 -29.87 -12.29
C ALA A 246 -0.73 -30.34 -11.11
N GLU A 247 0.46 -30.90 -11.37
CA GLU A 247 1.36 -31.41 -10.32
C GLU A 247 1.86 -30.25 -9.45
N ALA A 248 2.34 -29.18 -10.06
CA ALA A 248 2.78 -27.99 -9.34
C ALA A 248 1.63 -27.32 -8.60
N ALA A 249 0.44 -27.22 -9.21
CA ALA A 249 -0.74 -26.65 -8.57
C ALA A 249 -1.16 -27.43 -7.33
N LEU A 250 -1.22 -28.76 -7.38
CA LEU A 250 -1.53 -29.60 -6.24
C LEU A 250 -0.49 -29.48 -5.14
N LYS A 251 0.79 -29.46 -5.50
CA LYS A 251 1.90 -29.27 -4.55
C LYS A 251 1.80 -27.92 -3.82
N HIS A 252 1.56 -26.82 -4.54
CA HIS A 252 1.45 -25.49 -3.93
C HIS A 252 0.18 -25.37 -3.10
N ALA A 253 -0.97 -25.89 -3.57
CA ALA A 253 -2.21 -25.89 -2.82
C ALA A 253 -2.10 -26.68 -1.51
N GLY A 254 -1.41 -27.83 -1.53
CA GLY A 254 -1.14 -28.62 -0.32
C GLY A 254 -0.32 -27.83 0.71
N LYS A 255 0.79 -27.21 0.27
CA LYS A 255 1.63 -26.38 1.15
C LYS A 255 0.86 -25.20 1.76
N LEU A 256 -0.02 -24.54 0.98
CA LEU A 256 -0.86 -23.46 1.46
C LEU A 256 -1.87 -23.94 2.50
N ALA A 257 -2.47 -25.10 2.29
CA ALA A 257 -3.40 -25.71 3.24
C ALA A 257 -2.71 -26.10 4.56
N ASP A 258 -1.48 -26.59 4.48
CA ASP A 258 -0.68 -26.99 5.65
C ASP A 258 -0.05 -25.81 6.40
N SER A 259 -0.06 -24.61 5.82
CA SER A 259 0.48 -23.40 6.43
C SER A 259 -0.41 -22.88 7.56
N PRO A 260 0.08 -21.95 8.43
CA PRO A 260 -0.76 -21.28 9.43
C PRO A 260 -2.00 -20.60 8.82
N MET A 261 -1.92 -20.13 7.57
CA MET A 261 -3.05 -19.56 6.84
C MET A 261 -4.14 -20.59 6.51
N GLY A 262 -3.80 -21.86 6.38
CA GLY A 262 -4.75 -22.96 6.15
C GLY A 262 -5.76 -23.19 7.27
N LYS A 263 -5.56 -22.57 8.44
CA LYS A 263 -6.54 -22.53 9.54
C LYS A 263 -7.65 -21.50 9.32
N ASN A 264 -7.55 -20.68 8.30
CA ASN A 264 -8.56 -19.70 7.91
C ASN A 264 -9.42 -20.26 6.76
N GLY A 265 -10.72 -20.47 7.02
CA GLY A 265 -11.65 -21.05 6.04
C GLY A 265 -11.78 -20.21 4.78
N GLN A 266 -11.83 -18.88 4.87
CA GLN A 266 -11.89 -18.00 3.69
C GLN A 266 -10.63 -18.15 2.82
N TYR A 267 -9.48 -18.32 3.46
CA TYR A 267 -8.23 -18.55 2.73
C TYR A 267 -8.24 -19.88 1.97
N LEU A 268 -8.63 -20.99 2.63
CA LEU A 268 -8.77 -22.30 1.96
C LEU A 268 -9.78 -22.26 0.81
N ALA A 269 -10.90 -21.56 1.00
CA ALA A 269 -11.88 -21.36 -0.06
C ALA A 269 -11.28 -20.61 -1.25
N SER A 270 -10.40 -19.62 -1.00
CA SER A 270 -9.71 -18.90 -2.07
C SER A 270 -8.72 -19.78 -2.83
N VAL A 271 -7.99 -20.68 -2.13
CA VAL A 271 -7.09 -21.67 -2.74
C VAL A 271 -7.88 -22.66 -3.62
N ALA A 272 -8.99 -23.19 -3.11
CA ALA A 272 -9.87 -24.06 -3.87
C ALA A 272 -10.40 -23.39 -5.14
N ARG A 273 -10.82 -22.14 -5.03
CA ARG A 273 -11.27 -21.32 -6.16
C ARG A 273 -10.18 -21.09 -7.21
N GLN A 274 -8.93 -20.90 -6.80
CA GLN A 274 -7.80 -20.80 -7.73
C GLN A 274 -7.61 -22.11 -8.50
N LEU A 275 -7.64 -23.27 -7.83
CA LEU A 275 -7.47 -24.57 -8.47
C LEU A 275 -8.48 -24.81 -9.58
N ILE A 276 -9.77 -24.52 -9.37
CA ILE A 276 -10.80 -24.67 -10.39
C ILE A 276 -10.75 -23.61 -11.51
N GLY A 277 -9.88 -22.62 -11.40
CA GLY A 277 -9.54 -21.69 -12.46
C GLY A 277 -8.64 -22.30 -13.56
N MET A 278 -8.06 -23.48 -13.32
CA MET A 278 -7.28 -24.21 -14.31
C MET A 278 -8.15 -24.61 -15.48
N LYS A 279 -7.69 -24.27 -16.69
CA LYS A 279 -8.40 -24.67 -17.91
C LYS A 279 -8.34 -26.20 -18.06
N ASP A 280 -9.47 -26.82 -18.31
CA ASP A 280 -9.60 -28.29 -18.45
C ASP A 280 -8.99 -29.04 -17.24
N ALA A 281 -9.27 -28.54 -16.01
CA ALA A 281 -8.68 -29.03 -14.78
C ALA A 281 -8.85 -30.57 -14.65
N PRO A 282 -7.74 -31.31 -14.45
CA PRO A 282 -7.80 -32.76 -14.22
C PRO A 282 -8.64 -33.10 -12.98
N LYS A 283 -9.15 -34.35 -12.94
CA LYS A 283 -10.03 -34.81 -11.85
C LYS A 283 -9.38 -34.65 -10.46
N GLU A 284 -8.10 -34.93 -10.34
CA GLU A 284 -7.32 -34.78 -9.09
C GLU A 284 -7.26 -33.33 -8.60
N VAL A 285 -7.19 -32.34 -9.50
CA VAL A 285 -7.23 -30.91 -9.14
C VAL A 285 -8.61 -30.54 -8.62
N VAL A 286 -9.67 -30.99 -9.30
CA VAL A 286 -11.06 -30.76 -8.86
C VAL A 286 -11.34 -31.46 -7.51
N THR A 287 -10.81 -32.68 -7.33
CA THR A 287 -10.92 -33.41 -6.06
C THR A 287 -10.24 -32.63 -4.94
N LYS A 288 -9.02 -32.15 -5.15
CA LYS A 288 -8.32 -31.33 -4.16
C LYS A 288 -9.05 -30.03 -3.84
N ALA A 289 -9.61 -29.37 -4.84
CA ALA A 289 -10.44 -28.18 -4.62
C ALA A 289 -11.69 -28.51 -3.77
N SER A 290 -12.31 -29.66 -3.97
CA SER A 290 -13.45 -30.12 -3.17
C SER A 290 -13.06 -30.38 -1.71
N GLU A 291 -11.94 -31.07 -1.48
CA GLU A 291 -11.41 -31.28 -0.12
C GLU A 291 -11.17 -29.97 0.64
N LEU A 292 -10.52 -29.00 -0.04
CA LEU A 292 -10.20 -27.70 0.56
C LEU A 292 -11.45 -26.88 0.86
N VAL A 293 -12.43 -26.92 0.00
CA VAL A 293 -13.68 -26.17 0.21
C VAL A 293 -14.54 -26.83 1.30
N ASP A 294 -14.57 -28.16 1.37
CA ASP A 294 -15.28 -28.86 2.45
C ASP A 294 -14.65 -28.52 3.82
N GLN A 295 -13.33 -28.52 3.93
CA GLN A 295 -12.61 -28.05 5.12
C GLN A 295 -12.89 -26.57 5.43
N ALA A 296 -12.93 -25.71 4.41
CA ALA A 296 -13.27 -24.30 4.57
C ALA A 296 -14.69 -24.09 5.11
N MET A 297 -15.64 -24.89 4.63
CA MET A 297 -17.02 -24.89 5.11
C MET A 297 -17.15 -25.32 6.58
N GLU A 298 -16.37 -26.31 7.01
CA GLU A 298 -16.30 -26.69 8.42
C GLU A 298 -15.76 -25.56 9.30
N LEU A 299 -14.64 -24.94 8.89
CA LEU A 299 -14.00 -23.85 9.64
C LEU A 299 -14.90 -22.62 9.75
N THR A 300 -15.66 -22.31 8.72
CA THR A 300 -16.61 -21.16 8.70
C THR A 300 -18.02 -21.52 9.17
N LYS A 301 -18.25 -22.79 9.52
CA LYS A 301 -19.57 -23.34 9.89
C LYS A 301 -20.64 -23.10 8.80
N GLY A 302 -20.20 -22.94 7.55
CA GLY A 302 -21.08 -22.61 6.43
C GLY A 302 -21.84 -21.29 6.59
N GLU A 303 -21.27 -20.32 7.31
CA GLU A 303 -21.88 -19.02 7.58
C GLU A 303 -21.22 -17.86 6.80
N ASP A 304 -20.08 -18.10 6.15
CA ASP A 304 -19.34 -17.09 5.39
C ASP A 304 -19.74 -17.08 3.91
N ALA A 305 -20.19 -15.93 3.43
CA ALA A 305 -20.69 -15.77 2.07
C ALA A 305 -19.66 -16.08 0.98
N MET A 306 -18.39 -15.71 1.19
CA MET A 306 -17.32 -15.95 0.22
C MET A 306 -16.95 -17.43 0.16
N THR A 307 -16.93 -18.11 1.31
CA THR A 307 -16.70 -19.56 1.41
C THR A 307 -17.83 -20.33 0.71
N LEU A 308 -19.08 -19.95 0.95
CA LEU A 308 -20.25 -20.53 0.29
C LEU A 308 -20.21 -20.34 -1.25
N GLU A 309 -19.80 -19.16 -1.72
CA GLU A 309 -19.63 -18.87 -3.15
C GLU A 309 -18.53 -19.75 -3.77
N ALA A 310 -17.39 -19.90 -3.11
CA ALA A 310 -16.33 -20.78 -3.57
C ALA A 310 -16.79 -22.25 -3.61
N ALA A 311 -17.53 -22.70 -2.58
CA ALA A 311 -18.12 -24.03 -2.55
C ALA A 311 -19.10 -24.26 -3.71
N ALA A 312 -19.97 -23.29 -3.99
CA ALA A 312 -20.88 -23.34 -5.12
C ALA A 312 -20.14 -23.54 -6.46
N ARG A 313 -19.07 -22.80 -6.69
CA ARG A 313 -18.24 -22.94 -7.90
C ARG A 313 -17.58 -24.31 -7.98
N VAL A 314 -16.98 -24.79 -6.89
CA VAL A 314 -16.32 -26.11 -6.85
C VAL A 314 -17.33 -27.22 -7.11
N LYS A 315 -18.50 -27.20 -6.46
CA LYS A 315 -19.59 -28.18 -6.69
C LYS A 315 -20.10 -28.16 -8.13
N PHE A 316 -20.19 -26.97 -8.73
CA PHE A 316 -20.54 -26.85 -10.15
C PHE A 316 -19.54 -27.54 -11.07
N VAL A 317 -18.23 -27.30 -10.85
CA VAL A 317 -17.14 -27.92 -11.64
C VAL A 317 -17.07 -29.42 -11.41
N SER A 318 -17.37 -29.91 -10.20
CA SER A 318 -17.43 -31.33 -9.89
C SER A 318 -18.69 -32.04 -10.44
N GLY A 319 -19.62 -31.29 -11.05
CA GLY A 319 -20.85 -31.85 -11.67
C GLY A 319 -22.10 -31.80 -10.78
N SER A 320 -22.00 -31.38 -9.51
CA SER A 320 -23.13 -31.28 -8.58
C SER A 320 -23.88 -29.95 -8.74
N LYS A 321 -24.49 -29.74 -9.89
CA LYS A 321 -25.07 -28.43 -10.31
C LYS A 321 -26.19 -27.95 -9.39
N ASP A 322 -27.08 -28.86 -8.94
CA ASP A 322 -28.19 -28.49 -8.06
C ASP A 322 -27.69 -28.01 -6.70
N GLU A 323 -26.70 -28.72 -6.13
CA GLU A 323 -26.04 -28.32 -4.87
C GLU A 323 -25.32 -26.98 -5.03
N ALA A 324 -24.70 -26.73 -6.18
CA ALA A 324 -24.03 -25.46 -6.48
C ALA A 324 -25.00 -24.27 -6.45
N VAL A 325 -26.20 -24.41 -7.02
CA VAL A 325 -27.23 -23.37 -6.98
C VAL A 325 -27.70 -23.10 -5.56
N VAL A 326 -27.96 -24.16 -4.76
CA VAL A 326 -28.38 -24.02 -3.35
C VAL A 326 -27.33 -23.28 -2.53
N LEU A 327 -26.05 -23.61 -2.72
CA LEU A 327 -24.93 -22.93 -2.03
C LEU A 327 -24.79 -21.47 -2.46
N ALA A 328 -25.01 -21.16 -3.75
CA ALA A 328 -24.97 -19.79 -4.25
C ALA A 328 -26.14 -18.94 -3.73
N GLU A 329 -27.34 -19.51 -3.58
CA GLU A 329 -28.48 -18.83 -2.94
C GLU A 329 -28.19 -18.53 -1.48
N LYS A 330 -27.62 -19.48 -0.75
CA LYS A 330 -27.19 -19.30 0.64
C LYS A 330 -26.06 -18.23 0.78
N ALA A 331 -25.13 -18.20 -0.19
CA ALA A 331 -24.09 -17.17 -0.23
C ALA A 331 -24.67 -15.77 -0.41
N LEU A 332 -25.67 -15.62 -1.29
CA LEU A 332 -26.36 -14.34 -1.52
C LEU A 332 -27.13 -13.87 -0.28
N ASP A 333 -27.83 -14.79 0.41
CA ASP A 333 -28.57 -14.49 1.64
C ASP A 333 -27.66 -13.95 2.74
N LYS A 334 -26.45 -14.52 2.89
CA LYS A 334 -25.48 -14.14 3.91
C LYS A 334 -24.55 -12.98 3.50
N ALA A 335 -24.64 -12.49 2.28
CA ALA A 335 -23.72 -11.51 1.74
C ALA A 335 -23.99 -10.09 2.29
N PRO A 336 -22.94 -9.39 2.77
CA PRO A 336 -23.01 -7.94 2.99
C PRO A 336 -23.35 -7.20 1.70
N GLU A 337 -24.03 -6.05 1.82
CA GLU A 337 -24.51 -5.27 0.67
C GLU A 337 -23.45 -5.01 -0.41
N GLN A 338 -22.19 -4.76 0.02
CA GLN A 338 -21.07 -4.45 -0.88
C GLN A 338 -20.72 -5.62 -1.81
N VAL A 339 -20.96 -6.88 -1.40
CA VAL A 339 -20.59 -8.07 -2.18
C VAL A 339 -21.79 -8.77 -2.81
N LYS A 340 -23.02 -8.40 -2.47
CA LYS A 340 -24.24 -8.96 -3.09
C LYS A 340 -24.21 -8.99 -4.61
N PRO A 341 -23.78 -7.93 -5.34
CA PRO A 341 -23.73 -7.96 -6.79
C PRO A 341 -22.85 -9.08 -7.38
N VAL A 342 -21.80 -9.47 -6.63
CA VAL A 342 -20.93 -10.59 -7.04
C VAL A 342 -21.64 -11.91 -6.84
N MET A 343 -22.33 -12.11 -5.71
CA MET A 343 -23.10 -13.31 -5.42
C MET A 343 -24.26 -13.53 -6.41
N GLU A 344 -25.00 -12.46 -6.72
CA GLU A 344 -26.07 -12.49 -7.72
C GLU A 344 -25.56 -12.91 -9.10
N ARG A 345 -24.42 -12.37 -9.52
CA ARG A 345 -23.79 -12.73 -10.79
C ARG A 345 -23.42 -14.21 -10.81
N THR A 346 -22.83 -14.71 -9.71
CA THR A 346 -22.48 -16.13 -9.60
C THR A 346 -23.73 -17.00 -9.65
N LEU A 347 -24.75 -16.71 -8.85
CA LEU A 347 -26.01 -17.44 -8.81
C LEU A 347 -26.69 -17.51 -10.19
N ASN A 348 -26.82 -16.38 -10.87
CA ASN A 348 -27.45 -16.31 -12.19
C ASN A 348 -26.70 -17.15 -13.23
N ALA A 349 -25.36 -17.06 -13.24
CA ALA A 349 -24.54 -17.85 -14.15
C ALA A 349 -24.68 -19.36 -13.88
N LEU A 350 -24.70 -19.79 -12.61
CA LEU A 350 -24.87 -21.19 -12.25
C LEU A 350 -26.26 -21.72 -12.65
N LYS A 351 -27.32 -20.92 -12.48
CA LYS A 351 -28.68 -21.25 -12.96
C LYS A 351 -28.74 -21.39 -14.48
N GLU A 352 -27.93 -20.63 -15.22
CA GLU A 352 -27.81 -20.78 -16.69
C GLU A 352 -26.89 -21.95 -17.11
N GLY A 353 -26.36 -22.71 -16.17
CA GLY A 353 -25.43 -23.81 -16.46
C GLY A 353 -24.03 -23.35 -16.87
N LYS A 354 -23.61 -22.14 -16.48
CA LYS A 354 -22.32 -21.53 -16.77
C LYS A 354 -21.53 -21.25 -15.48
N LEU A 355 -20.20 -21.37 -15.56
CA LEU A 355 -19.31 -20.90 -14.50
C LEU A 355 -18.88 -19.46 -14.81
N PRO A 356 -19.19 -18.46 -13.96
CA PRO A 356 -18.77 -17.10 -14.21
C PRO A 356 -17.25 -16.97 -14.10
N SER A 357 -16.64 -16.07 -14.88
CA SER A 357 -15.21 -15.75 -14.79
C SER A 357 -14.82 -15.38 -13.36
N LEU A 358 -13.61 -15.79 -12.97
CA LEU A 358 -13.00 -15.40 -11.69
C LEU A 358 -12.43 -13.97 -11.73
N ARG A 359 -12.47 -13.31 -12.93
CA ARG A 359 -11.95 -11.95 -13.18
C ARG A 359 -13.07 -10.94 -13.25
#